data_b0fe60c916293106f0b748ccdf98c792
#
_entry.id   b0fe60c916293106f0b748ccdf98c792
#
_cell.length_a   1.000
_cell.length_b   1.000
_cell.length_c   1.000
_cell.angle_alpha   90.00
_cell.angle_beta   90.00
_cell.angle_gamma   90.00
#
_symmetry.space_group_name_H-M   'P 1'
#
loop_
_entity.id
_entity.type
_entity.pdbx_description
1 polymer ?
#
loop_
_entity_poly.entity_id
_entity_poly.type
_entity_poly.pdbx_seq_one_letter_code
_entity_poly.pdbx_strand_id
1 'polypeptide(L)'
;MRLSRQVILWSVLLYFALNTPISLVHELGHVVVCTSSGFDYAIWIDVTGGHMVCSGRPSDGFAYNAMGGVLGVVGSIGIMSAWVLGRRHYAILSVGLAYFVDQSAKVILEGIFTPIYASGAIDGYITALQVASWLGFMIYFARIKEPAKVAASDV
;
A
#
# COMPACT_ATOMS: atom_id res chain seq x y z
N MET A 1 1.68 -22.02 -21.65
CA MET A 1 1.88 -20.56 -21.48
C MET A 1 3.05 -20.37 -20.50
N ARG A 2 4.14 -19.70 -20.88
CA ARG A 2 5.30 -19.53 -19.98
C ARG A 2 5.12 -18.27 -19.17
N LEU A 3 5.27 -18.35 -17.86
CA LEU A 3 5.27 -17.19 -16.96
C LEU A 3 6.57 -16.39 -17.12
N SER A 4 6.47 -15.07 -17.10
CA SER A 4 7.64 -14.19 -17.11
C SER A 4 8.37 -14.26 -15.77
N ARG A 5 9.54 -14.89 -15.76
CA ARG A 5 10.41 -14.98 -14.57
C ARG A 5 10.83 -13.59 -14.05
N GLN A 6 11.03 -12.63 -14.97
CA GLN A 6 11.40 -11.27 -14.60
C GLN A 6 10.28 -10.56 -13.84
N VAL A 7 9.01 -10.68 -14.29
CA VAL A 7 7.87 -10.11 -13.58
C VAL A 7 7.76 -10.69 -12.19
N ILE A 8 7.89 -12.01 -12.04
CA ILE A 8 7.84 -12.69 -10.73
C ILE A 8 8.96 -12.17 -9.82
N LEU A 9 10.22 -12.24 -10.27
CA LEU A 9 11.36 -11.82 -9.46
C LEU A 9 11.24 -10.36 -9.00
N TRP A 10 10.98 -9.45 -9.93
CA TRP A 10 10.85 -8.03 -9.59
C TRP A 10 9.61 -7.75 -8.74
N SER A 11 8.50 -8.46 -8.93
CA SER A 11 7.32 -8.32 -8.08
C SER A 11 7.63 -8.73 -6.64
N VAL A 12 8.36 -9.82 -6.42
CA VAL A 12 8.80 -10.25 -5.09
C VAL A 12 9.72 -9.20 -4.46
N LEU A 13 10.75 -8.78 -5.17
CA LEU A 13 11.71 -7.79 -4.64
C LEU A 13 11.02 -6.46 -4.30
N LEU A 14 10.18 -5.95 -5.20
CA LEU A 14 9.45 -4.69 -4.99
C LEU A 14 8.43 -4.79 -3.87
N TYR A 15 7.72 -5.92 -3.73
CA TYR A 15 6.75 -6.10 -2.67
C TYR A 15 7.40 -5.95 -1.29
N PHE A 16 8.50 -6.66 -1.05
CA PHE A 16 9.21 -6.55 0.23
C PHE A 16 9.90 -5.19 0.41
N ALA A 17 10.49 -4.64 -0.63
CA ALA A 17 11.18 -3.35 -0.56
C ALA A 17 10.21 -2.17 -0.30
N LEU A 18 8.97 -2.25 -0.81
CA LEU A 18 7.97 -1.19 -0.68
C LEU A 18 7.04 -1.36 0.53
N ASN A 19 7.09 -2.50 1.22
CA ASN A 19 6.23 -2.76 2.37
C ASN A 19 6.43 -1.71 3.48
N THR A 20 7.67 -1.46 3.87
CA THR A 20 8.00 -0.43 4.87
C THR A 20 7.65 0.99 4.43
N PRO A 21 8.03 1.46 3.22
CA PRO A 21 7.62 2.75 2.72
C PRO A 21 6.10 2.95 2.69
N ILE A 22 5.32 1.98 2.22
CA ILE A 22 3.86 2.13 2.14
C ILE A 22 3.21 2.13 3.52
N SER A 23 3.75 1.34 4.46
CA SER A 23 3.32 1.36 5.86
C SER A 23 3.61 2.72 6.50
N LEU A 24 4.77 3.31 6.26
CA LEU A 24 5.09 4.66 6.75
C LEU A 24 4.15 5.73 6.15
N VAL A 25 3.87 5.65 4.85
CA VAL A 25 2.91 6.57 4.21
C VAL A 25 1.51 6.43 4.83
N HIS A 26 1.10 5.22 5.18
CA HIS A 26 -0.14 4.97 5.90
C HIS A 26 -0.15 5.69 7.27
N GLU A 27 0.89 5.50 8.08
CA GLU A 27 0.98 6.14 9.41
C GLU A 27 1.02 7.67 9.32
N LEU A 28 1.65 8.22 8.27
CA LEU A 28 1.64 9.66 8.03
C LEU A 28 0.22 10.21 7.81
N GLY A 29 -0.71 9.41 7.33
CA GLY A 29 -2.13 9.79 7.25
C GLY A 29 -2.73 10.11 8.61
N HIS A 30 -2.47 9.27 9.60
CA HIS A 30 -2.90 9.51 10.98
C HIS A 30 -2.18 10.73 11.59
N VAL A 31 -0.87 10.90 11.30
CA VAL A 31 -0.10 12.08 11.74
C VAL A 31 -0.73 13.38 11.25
N VAL A 32 -1.15 13.44 9.99
CA VAL A 32 -1.78 14.65 9.42
C VAL A 32 -3.01 15.07 10.22
N VAL A 33 -3.89 14.13 10.58
CA VAL A 33 -5.10 14.45 11.35
C VAL A 33 -4.77 14.76 12.81
N CYS A 34 -3.83 14.04 13.42
CA CYS A 34 -3.37 14.28 14.79
C CYS A 34 -2.82 15.71 14.94
N THR A 35 -1.88 16.08 14.08
CA THR A 35 -1.22 17.41 14.13
C THR A 35 -2.17 18.54 13.76
N SER A 36 -3.07 18.34 12.79
CA SER A 36 -4.10 19.35 12.46
C SER A 36 -5.10 19.57 13.59
N SER A 37 -5.24 18.59 14.49
CA SER A 37 -6.05 18.70 15.72
C SER A 37 -5.30 19.32 16.89
N GLY A 38 -4.03 19.73 16.70
CA GLY A 38 -3.21 20.37 17.72
C GLY A 38 -2.54 19.41 18.71
N PHE A 39 -2.43 18.13 18.37
CA PHE A 39 -1.80 17.12 19.23
C PHE A 39 -0.40 16.75 18.73
N ASP A 40 0.45 16.34 19.68
CA ASP A 40 1.74 15.74 19.39
C ASP A 40 1.58 14.27 18.98
N TYR A 41 2.60 13.73 18.31
CA TYR A 41 2.61 12.34 17.87
C TYR A 41 3.96 11.67 18.08
N ALA A 42 3.94 10.35 18.12
CA ALA A 42 5.12 9.50 17.95
C ALA A 42 4.87 8.52 16.81
N ILE A 43 5.89 8.29 15.99
CA ILE A 43 5.85 7.34 14.88
C ILE A 43 7.10 6.47 14.94
N TRP A 44 6.95 5.16 14.72
CA TRP A 44 8.07 4.23 14.63
C TRP A 44 7.73 3.07 13.68
N ILE A 45 8.75 2.32 13.32
CA ILE A 45 8.65 1.13 12.49
C ILE A 45 9.35 0.00 13.24
N ASP A 46 8.71 -1.16 13.25
CA ASP A 46 9.28 -2.39 13.75
C ASP A 46 8.96 -3.58 12.83
N VAL A 47 9.22 -4.80 13.30
CA VAL A 47 9.00 -6.03 12.51
C VAL A 47 7.54 -6.31 12.21
N THR A 48 6.61 -5.67 12.93
CA THR A 48 5.17 -5.82 12.72
C THR A 48 4.60 -4.79 11.76
N GLY A 49 5.32 -3.70 11.49
CA GLY A 49 4.93 -2.64 10.56
C GLY A 49 5.25 -1.23 11.04
N GLY A 50 4.53 -0.25 10.48
CA GLY A 50 4.51 1.11 10.96
C GLY A 50 3.50 1.28 12.09
N HIS A 51 3.81 2.16 13.01
CA HIS A 51 2.98 2.48 14.15
C HIS A 51 2.98 3.97 14.41
N MET A 52 1.83 4.49 14.84
CA MET A 52 1.67 5.89 15.21
C MET A 52 0.81 5.99 16.48
N VAL A 53 1.18 6.89 17.36
CA VAL A 53 0.39 7.25 18.54
C VAL A 53 0.19 8.76 18.55
N CYS A 54 -1.06 9.18 18.69
CA CYS A 54 -1.44 10.57 18.89
C CYS A 54 -1.57 10.86 20.40
N SER A 55 -1.04 11.98 20.89
CA SER A 55 -1.08 12.36 22.30
C SER A 55 -2.48 12.72 22.81
N GLY A 56 -3.46 12.89 21.91
CA GLY A 56 -4.84 13.18 22.22
C GLY A 56 -5.82 12.48 21.29
N ARG A 57 -7.10 12.79 21.45
CA ARG A 57 -8.16 12.27 20.56
C ARG A 57 -8.64 13.36 19.60
N PRO A 58 -8.34 13.27 18.31
CA PRO A 58 -8.92 14.15 17.31
C PRO A 58 -10.46 14.13 17.37
N SER A 59 -11.09 15.29 17.16
CA SER A 59 -12.55 15.43 17.24
C SER A 59 -13.28 14.62 16.17
N ASP A 60 -12.67 14.47 14.98
CA ASP A 60 -13.16 13.61 13.92
C ASP A 60 -12.44 12.26 13.96
N GLY A 61 -13.01 11.33 14.72
CA GLY A 61 -12.46 9.98 14.87
C GLY A 61 -12.49 9.18 13.56
N PHE A 62 -13.50 9.40 12.70
CA PHE A 62 -13.56 8.74 11.40
C PHE A 62 -12.41 9.23 10.49
N ALA A 63 -12.23 10.55 10.36
CA ALA A 63 -11.14 11.09 9.56
C ALA A 63 -9.78 10.61 10.08
N TYR A 64 -9.56 10.62 11.40
CA TYR A 64 -8.34 10.11 12.01
C TYR A 64 -8.07 8.66 11.61
N ASN A 65 -9.06 7.78 11.80
CA ASN A 65 -8.89 6.35 11.56
C ASN A 65 -8.77 6.02 10.06
N ALA A 66 -9.54 6.67 9.18
CA ALA A 66 -9.53 6.37 7.74
C ALA A 66 -8.32 6.96 7.01
N MET A 67 -7.71 8.04 7.52
CA MET A 67 -6.70 8.81 6.79
C MET A 67 -5.42 8.01 6.54
N GLY A 68 -5.07 7.07 7.42
CA GLY A 68 -3.96 6.14 7.17
C GLY A 68 -4.14 5.39 5.86
N GLY A 69 -5.27 4.71 5.73
CA GLY A 69 -5.61 3.99 4.51
C GLY A 69 -5.73 4.90 3.28
N VAL A 70 -6.31 6.11 3.42
CA VAL A 70 -6.41 7.09 2.32
C VAL A 70 -5.02 7.48 1.80
N LEU A 71 -4.09 7.83 2.68
CA LEU A 71 -2.73 8.18 2.27
C LEU A 71 -1.99 6.96 1.68
N GLY A 72 -2.22 5.78 2.22
CA GLY A 72 -1.72 4.52 1.66
C GLY A 72 -2.22 4.25 0.24
N VAL A 73 -3.52 4.54 -0.04
CA VAL A 73 -4.09 4.49 -1.41
C VAL A 73 -3.36 5.48 -2.33
N VAL A 74 -3.14 6.72 -1.90
CA VAL A 74 -2.38 7.71 -2.68
C VAL A 74 -0.95 7.21 -2.95
N GLY A 75 -0.27 6.65 -1.95
CA GLY A 75 1.05 6.04 -2.11
C GLY A 75 1.05 4.90 -3.14
N SER A 76 0.02 4.05 -3.11
CA SER A 76 -0.15 2.94 -4.06
C SER A 76 -0.36 3.44 -5.50
N ILE A 77 -1.13 4.52 -5.68
CA ILE A 77 -1.28 5.20 -6.98
C ILE A 77 0.07 5.78 -7.44
N GLY A 78 0.86 6.35 -6.51
CA GLY A 78 2.22 6.82 -6.79
C GLY A 78 3.12 5.70 -7.33
N ILE A 79 3.08 4.51 -6.70
CA ILE A 79 3.80 3.32 -7.20
C ILE A 79 3.34 2.96 -8.62
N MET A 80 2.04 2.90 -8.86
CA MET A 80 1.50 2.59 -10.19
C MET A 80 1.86 3.64 -11.25
N SER A 81 1.95 4.91 -10.86
CA SER A 81 2.33 6.00 -11.76
C SER A 81 3.76 5.83 -12.29
N ALA A 82 4.66 5.19 -11.56
CA ALA A 82 6.00 4.85 -12.04
C ALA A 82 5.98 3.92 -13.27
N TRP A 83 4.92 3.10 -13.43
CA TRP A 83 4.72 2.31 -14.65
C TRP A 83 4.41 3.20 -15.87
N VAL A 84 3.58 4.22 -15.69
CA VAL A 84 3.20 5.17 -16.77
C VAL A 84 4.40 6.02 -17.19
N LEU A 85 5.21 6.46 -16.22
CA LEU A 85 6.33 7.38 -16.41
C LEU A 85 7.57 6.77 -17.08
N GLY A 86 7.49 5.54 -17.62
CA GLY A 86 8.52 5.06 -18.55
C GLY A 86 9.18 3.71 -18.23
N ARG A 87 8.97 3.12 -17.09
CA ARG A 87 9.56 1.81 -16.80
C ARG A 87 8.74 0.63 -17.30
N ARG A 88 7.44 0.82 -17.52
CA ARG A 88 6.44 -0.12 -18.08
C ARG A 88 6.63 -1.59 -17.67
N HIS A 89 7.20 -1.83 -16.48
CA HIS A 89 7.44 -3.17 -15.98
C HIS A 89 6.22 -3.64 -15.18
N TYR A 90 5.59 -4.71 -15.58
CA TYR A 90 4.35 -5.20 -14.98
C TYR A 90 4.47 -5.58 -13.49
N ALA A 91 5.68 -5.83 -12.98
CA ALA A 91 5.91 -6.02 -11.55
C ALA A 91 5.47 -4.79 -10.73
N ILE A 92 5.67 -3.57 -11.26
CA ILE A 92 5.27 -2.32 -10.60
C ILE A 92 3.75 -2.28 -10.44
N LEU A 93 3.00 -2.63 -11.50
CA LEU A 93 1.54 -2.69 -11.45
C LEU A 93 1.05 -3.77 -10.49
N SER A 94 1.68 -4.96 -10.48
CA SER A 94 1.26 -6.04 -9.60
C SER A 94 1.37 -5.65 -8.12
N VAL A 95 2.45 -4.98 -7.75
CA VAL A 95 2.70 -4.53 -6.38
C VAL A 95 1.83 -3.33 -6.03
N GLY A 96 1.76 -2.32 -6.91
CA GLY A 96 0.94 -1.14 -6.68
C GLY A 96 -0.55 -1.47 -6.52
N LEU A 97 -1.10 -2.38 -7.35
CA LEU A 97 -2.49 -2.84 -7.23
C LEU A 97 -2.72 -3.65 -5.94
N ALA A 98 -1.75 -4.47 -5.52
CA ALA A 98 -1.88 -5.22 -4.27
C ALA A 98 -1.97 -4.28 -3.06
N TYR A 99 -1.09 -3.29 -2.99
CA TYR A 99 -1.16 -2.27 -1.92
C TYR A 99 -2.41 -1.40 -2.04
N PHE A 100 -2.86 -1.08 -3.25
CA PHE A 100 -4.11 -0.34 -3.44
C PHE A 100 -5.31 -1.10 -2.85
N VAL A 101 -5.42 -2.41 -3.07
CA VAL A 101 -6.48 -3.25 -2.49
C VAL A 101 -6.37 -3.28 -0.97
N ASP A 102 -5.17 -3.52 -0.43
CA ASP A 102 -4.92 -3.55 1.01
C ASP A 102 -5.29 -2.21 1.68
N GLN A 103 -4.77 -1.11 1.17
CA GLN A 103 -5.00 0.22 1.75
C GLN A 103 -6.46 0.66 1.61
N SER A 104 -7.14 0.28 0.51
CA SER A 104 -8.58 0.54 0.36
C SER A 104 -9.41 -0.25 1.38
N ALA A 105 -9.04 -1.49 1.67
CA ALA A 105 -9.67 -2.27 2.72
C ALA A 105 -9.47 -1.62 4.10
N LYS A 106 -8.26 -1.10 4.38
CA LYS A 106 -7.95 -0.40 5.63
C LYS A 106 -8.77 0.88 5.78
N VAL A 107 -8.98 1.68 4.73
CA VAL A 107 -9.88 2.86 4.80
C VAL A 107 -11.24 2.47 5.39
N ILE A 108 -11.81 1.36 4.93
CA ILE A 108 -13.12 0.89 5.37
C ILE A 108 -13.05 0.32 6.80
N LEU A 109 -12.07 -0.55 7.04
CA LEU A 109 -11.97 -1.29 8.29
C LEU A 109 -11.59 -0.38 9.46
N GLU A 110 -10.63 0.51 9.28
CA GLU A 110 -10.22 1.47 10.30
C GLU A 110 -11.25 2.58 10.49
N GLY A 111 -11.81 3.12 9.39
CA GLY A 111 -12.76 4.22 9.45
C GLY A 111 -14.13 3.80 9.98
N ILE A 112 -14.67 2.66 9.53
CA ILE A 112 -16.04 2.24 9.82
C ILE A 112 -16.10 1.17 10.91
N PHE A 113 -15.16 0.20 10.86
CA PHE A 113 -15.14 -0.96 11.75
C PHE A 113 -14.00 -0.88 12.78
N THR A 114 -13.66 0.34 13.21
CA THR A 114 -12.56 0.63 14.15
C THR A 114 -12.47 -0.32 15.35
N PRO A 115 -13.55 -0.65 16.07
CA PRO A 115 -13.44 -1.53 17.24
C PRO A 115 -12.95 -2.94 16.89
N ILE A 116 -13.36 -3.46 15.73
CA ILE A 116 -12.96 -4.80 15.26
C ILE A 116 -11.50 -4.75 14.77
N TYR A 117 -11.14 -3.69 14.03
CA TYR A 117 -9.79 -3.48 13.55
C TYR A 117 -8.81 -3.30 14.72
N ALA A 118 -9.11 -2.39 15.65
CA ALA A 118 -8.26 -2.12 16.81
C ALA A 118 -8.08 -3.30 17.76
N SER A 119 -8.97 -4.29 17.73
CA SER A 119 -8.83 -5.52 18.51
C SER A 119 -7.78 -6.50 17.98
N GLY A 120 -7.28 -6.29 16.75
CA GLY A 120 -6.38 -7.22 16.04
C GLY A 120 -7.06 -8.51 15.54
N ALA A 121 -8.37 -8.67 15.79
CA ALA A 121 -9.08 -9.90 15.45
C ALA A 121 -9.10 -10.23 13.94
N ILE A 122 -8.90 -9.22 13.09
CA ILE A 122 -8.94 -9.35 11.63
C ILE A 122 -7.57 -9.20 10.95
N ASP A 123 -6.48 -9.03 11.70
CA ASP A 123 -5.14 -8.81 11.13
C ASP A 123 -4.72 -9.93 10.19
N GLY A 124 -5.00 -11.19 10.57
CA GLY A 124 -4.74 -12.35 9.74
C GLY A 124 -5.50 -12.33 8.41
N TYR A 125 -6.74 -11.82 8.41
CA TYR A 125 -7.55 -11.70 7.18
C TYR A 125 -7.05 -10.58 6.28
N ILE A 126 -6.64 -9.46 6.86
CA ILE A 126 -6.06 -8.32 6.11
C ILE A 126 -4.74 -8.75 5.46
N THR A 127 -3.87 -9.42 6.23
CA THR A 127 -2.62 -9.98 5.70
C THR A 127 -2.89 -10.99 4.59
N ALA A 128 -3.86 -11.88 4.77
CA ALA A 128 -4.23 -12.85 3.75
C ALA A 128 -4.77 -12.17 2.48
N LEU A 129 -5.60 -11.12 2.62
CA LEU A 129 -6.11 -10.32 1.50
C LEU A 129 -4.96 -9.66 0.73
N GLN A 130 -4.02 -9.05 1.45
CA GLN A 130 -2.84 -8.39 0.86
C GLN A 130 -1.99 -9.39 0.06
N VAL A 131 -1.64 -10.52 0.68
CA VAL A 131 -0.82 -11.57 0.03
C VAL A 131 -1.55 -12.20 -1.15
N ALA A 132 -2.84 -12.53 -1.00
CA ALA A 132 -3.64 -13.12 -2.07
C ALA A 132 -3.78 -12.17 -3.27
N SER A 133 -4.04 -10.88 -3.02
CA SER A 133 -4.10 -9.83 -4.04
C SER A 133 -2.78 -9.71 -4.79
N TRP A 134 -1.67 -9.64 -4.04
CA TRP A 134 -0.33 -9.59 -4.63
C TRP A 134 -0.02 -10.81 -5.50
N LEU A 135 -0.24 -12.02 -4.99
CA LEU A 135 -0.02 -13.26 -5.77
C LEU A 135 -0.91 -13.32 -7.01
N GLY A 136 -2.18 -12.93 -6.88
CA GLY A 136 -3.12 -12.88 -7.99
C GLY A 136 -2.67 -11.94 -9.11
N PHE A 137 -2.31 -10.70 -8.77
CA PHE A 137 -1.81 -9.72 -9.74
C PHE A 137 -0.45 -10.11 -10.32
N MET A 138 0.45 -10.63 -9.50
CA MET A 138 1.75 -11.12 -9.96
C MET A 138 1.60 -12.23 -11.00
N ILE A 139 0.76 -13.23 -10.73
CA ILE A 139 0.49 -14.33 -11.67
C ILE A 139 -0.21 -13.81 -12.93
N TYR A 140 -1.18 -12.92 -12.78
CA TYR A 140 -1.89 -12.30 -13.91
C TYR A 140 -0.92 -11.58 -14.83
N PHE A 141 -0.10 -10.66 -14.31
CA PHE A 141 0.84 -9.91 -15.12
C PHE A 141 2.03 -10.73 -15.64
N ALA A 142 2.45 -11.77 -14.92
CA ALA A 142 3.47 -12.69 -15.42
C ALA A 142 3.02 -13.49 -16.66
N ARG A 143 1.71 -13.58 -16.92
CA ARG A 143 1.14 -14.22 -18.11
C ARG A 143 1.05 -13.28 -19.33
N ILE A 144 1.08 -11.98 -19.12
CA ILE A 144 0.97 -10.97 -20.17
C ILE A 144 2.38 -10.67 -20.71
N LYS A 145 2.50 -10.57 -22.03
CA LYS A 145 3.76 -10.10 -22.65
C LYS A 145 3.95 -8.62 -22.34
N GLU A 146 5.13 -8.29 -21.82
CA GLU A 146 5.48 -6.88 -21.60
C GLU A 146 5.41 -6.11 -22.93
N PRO A 147 4.89 -4.85 -22.90
CA PRO A 147 4.91 -4.01 -24.08
C PRO A 147 6.37 -3.79 -24.51
N ALA A 148 6.62 -3.86 -25.81
CA ALA A 148 7.95 -3.58 -26.34
C ALA A 148 8.42 -2.21 -25.85
N LYS A 149 9.67 -2.14 -25.36
CA LYS A 149 10.27 -0.85 -25.01
C LYS A 149 10.26 0.01 -26.26
N VAL A 150 9.57 1.14 -26.22
CA VAL A 150 9.70 2.15 -27.27
C VAL A 150 11.17 2.56 -27.28
N ALA A 151 11.85 2.30 -28.40
CA ALA A 151 13.24 2.71 -28.56
C ALA A 151 13.28 4.23 -28.44
N ALA A 152 14.13 4.73 -27.53
CA ALA A 152 14.32 6.18 -27.29
C ALA A 152 15.13 6.84 -28.45
N SER A 153 15.00 6.35 -29.68
CA SER A 153 15.83 6.76 -30.82
C SER A 153 15.14 7.72 -31.78
N ASP A 154 13.89 8.15 -31.50
CA ASP A 154 13.14 8.99 -32.46
C ASP A 154 12.72 10.36 -31.85
N VAL A 155 13.58 10.97 -31.02
CA VAL A 155 13.43 12.39 -30.62
C VAL A 155 14.73 13.14 -30.86
#